data_07e4bddcc72d20128f22f5904a2db5c3
#
_entry.id   07e4bddcc72d20128f22f5904a2db5c3
#
_cell.length_a   1.000
_cell.length_b   1.000
_cell.length_c   1.000
_cell.angle_alpha   90.00
_cell.angle_beta   90.00
_cell.angle_gamma   90.00
#
_symmetry.space_group_name_H-M   'P 1'
#
loop_
_entity.id
_entity.type
_entity.pdbx_description
1 polymer ?
#
loop_
_entity_poly.entity_id
_entity_poly.type
_entity_poly.pdbx_seq_one_letter_code
_entity_poly.pdbx_strand_id
1 'polypeptide(L)'
;KIKIAKEKDWSTEYLSPRISVKSVAGVDGAIKHINLFGTSHTDSIITNNKKTAKKFLKGVKSSIAIHNASTQFADGGEFGFGGEVGISTNTLPPRGPVGLNQLVSYKYQVISNGKIRR
;
A
#
# COMPACT_ATOMS: atom_id res chain seq x y z
N LYS A 1 19.13 7.42 -22.85
CA LYS A 1 18.79 6.59 -24.00
C LYS A 1 17.56 5.75 -23.64
N ILE A 2 16.46 5.88 -24.38
CA ILE A 2 15.23 5.11 -24.17
C ILE A 2 15.46 3.70 -24.72
N LYS A 3 15.05 2.68 -23.96
CA LYS A 3 15.08 1.27 -24.35
C LYS A 3 13.67 0.69 -24.29
N ILE A 4 13.40 -0.31 -25.10
CA ILE A 4 12.13 -1.06 -25.02
C ILE A 4 12.18 -1.91 -23.74
N ALA A 5 11.14 -1.76 -22.89
CA ALA A 5 10.99 -2.56 -21.69
C ALA A 5 10.63 -4.01 -22.04
N LYS A 6 11.17 -4.93 -21.27
CA LYS A 6 10.88 -6.38 -21.31
C LYS A 6 9.96 -6.73 -20.14
N GLU A 7 9.33 -7.89 -20.17
CA GLU A 7 8.39 -8.31 -19.13
C GLU A 7 9.01 -8.27 -17.72
N LYS A 8 10.24 -8.71 -17.57
CA LYS A 8 10.99 -8.66 -16.31
C LYS A 8 11.16 -7.24 -15.73
N ASP A 9 11.13 -6.21 -16.59
CA ASP A 9 11.34 -4.83 -16.15
C ASP A 9 10.16 -4.33 -15.29
N TRP A 10 8.97 -4.94 -15.43
CA TRP A 10 7.79 -4.54 -14.67
C TRP A 10 7.86 -4.92 -13.19
N SER A 11 8.66 -5.90 -12.83
CA SER A 11 8.88 -6.34 -11.43
C SER A 11 10.30 -6.03 -10.95
N THR A 12 11.07 -5.24 -11.70
CA THR A 12 12.46 -4.92 -11.35
C THR A 12 12.53 -3.64 -10.55
N GLU A 13 13.09 -3.70 -9.36
CA GLU A 13 13.55 -2.55 -8.61
C GLU A 13 14.97 -2.18 -9.05
N TYR A 14 15.08 -1.02 -9.72
CA TYR A 14 16.35 -0.65 -10.38
C TYR A 14 17.43 -0.11 -9.45
N LEU A 15 17.09 0.42 -8.26
CA LEU A 15 18.01 1.08 -7.32
C LEU A 15 18.94 2.11 -8.00
N SER A 16 18.41 2.82 -8.99
CA SER A 16 19.15 3.77 -9.84
C SER A 16 18.17 4.75 -10.49
N PRO A 17 18.61 5.89 -11.07
CA PRO A 17 17.75 6.85 -11.78
C PRO A 17 17.18 6.25 -13.08
N ARG A 18 16.36 5.24 -12.95
CA ARG A 18 15.75 4.49 -14.05
C ARG A 18 14.32 4.14 -13.71
N ILE A 19 13.40 4.27 -14.67
CA ILE A 19 11.99 3.89 -14.51
C ILE A 19 11.53 3.08 -15.70
N SER A 20 10.56 2.21 -15.50
CA SER A 20 9.77 1.57 -16.54
C SER A 20 8.48 2.35 -16.76
N VAL A 21 8.13 2.57 -18.03
CA VAL A 21 6.92 3.30 -18.41
C VAL A 21 6.09 2.42 -19.35
N LYS A 22 4.79 2.31 -19.06
CA LYS A 22 3.84 1.54 -19.86
C LYS A 22 2.56 2.34 -20.10
N SER A 23 2.10 2.39 -21.31
CA SER A 23 0.75 2.86 -21.63
C SER A 23 -0.25 1.72 -21.48
N VAL A 24 -1.38 1.97 -20.85
CA VAL A 24 -2.43 0.98 -20.59
C VAL A 24 -3.82 1.56 -20.91
N ALA A 25 -4.81 0.71 -21.14
CA ALA A 25 -6.18 1.12 -21.41
C ALA A 25 -6.92 1.50 -20.12
N GLY A 26 -6.88 2.81 -19.80
CA GLY A 26 -7.63 3.38 -18.68
C GLY A 26 -7.22 2.83 -17.30
N VAL A 27 -8.02 3.18 -16.30
CA VAL A 27 -7.73 2.82 -14.89
C VAL A 27 -7.80 1.32 -14.63
N ASP A 28 -8.64 0.58 -15.34
CA ASP A 28 -8.73 -0.89 -15.20
C ASP A 28 -7.45 -1.58 -15.65
N GLY A 29 -6.91 -1.14 -16.78
CA GLY A 29 -5.63 -1.61 -17.29
C GLY A 29 -4.48 -1.30 -16.31
N ALA A 30 -4.49 -0.10 -15.70
CA ALA A 30 -3.50 0.28 -14.68
C ALA A 30 -3.61 -0.62 -13.44
N ILE A 31 -4.80 -0.78 -12.87
CA ILE A 31 -5.04 -1.63 -11.70
C ILE A 31 -4.59 -3.07 -11.97
N LYS A 32 -4.99 -3.64 -13.13
CA LYS A 32 -4.58 -5.00 -13.52
C LYS A 32 -3.06 -5.13 -13.59
N HIS A 33 -2.38 -4.16 -14.20
CA HIS A 33 -0.93 -4.17 -14.33
C HIS A 33 -0.23 -4.07 -12.97
N ILE A 34 -0.65 -3.14 -12.12
CA ILE A 34 -0.12 -2.94 -10.77
C ILE A 34 -0.31 -4.20 -9.93
N ASN A 35 -1.52 -4.77 -9.91
CA ASN A 35 -1.81 -5.97 -9.13
C ASN A 35 -1.07 -7.21 -9.59
N LEU A 36 -0.60 -7.23 -10.84
CA LEU A 36 0.17 -8.34 -11.40
C LEU A 36 1.68 -8.21 -11.13
N PHE A 37 2.23 -7.01 -11.23
CA PHE A 37 3.68 -6.78 -11.21
C PHE A 37 4.17 -5.97 -10.02
N GLY A 38 3.29 -5.25 -9.34
CA GLY A 38 3.63 -4.39 -8.21
C GLY A 38 4.03 -5.17 -6.96
N THR A 39 4.75 -4.51 -6.07
CA THR A 39 5.23 -5.08 -4.79
C THR A 39 4.16 -5.14 -3.71
N SER A 40 2.97 -4.61 -3.95
CA SER A 40 1.90 -4.41 -2.98
C SER A 40 2.26 -3.43 -1.86
N HIS A 41 3.30 -2.62 -2.05
CA HIS A 41 3.73 -1.63 -1.08
C HIS A 41 2.89 -0.36 -1.18
N THR A 42 3.15 0.49 -2.15
CA THR A 42 2.51 1.81 -2.30
C THR A 42 2.32 2.16 -3.76
N ASP A 43 1.11 2.56 -4.11
CA ASP A 43 0.77 3.03 -5.45
C ASP A 43 -0.04 4.32 -5.40
N SER A 44 0.20 5.21 -6.38
CA SER A 44 -0.48 6.51 -6.47
C SER A 44 -1.12 6.71 -7.82
N ILE A 45 -2.24 7.41 -7.82
CA ILE A 45 -2.91 7.91 -9.03
C ILE A 45 -2.98 9.43 -9.02
N ILE A 46 -2.66 10.04 -10.15
CA ILE A 46 -2.86 11.46 -10.38
C ILE A 46 -4.05 11.63 -11.33
N THR A 47 -5.14 12.20 -10.85
CA THR A 47 -6.34 12.41 -11.63
C THR A 47 -7.29 13.41 -10.99
N ASN A 48 -7.98 14.21 -11.80
CA ASN A 48 -9.08 15.07 -11.35
C ASN A 48 -10.45 14.34 -11.36
N ASN A 49 -10.52 13.13 -11.93
CA ASN A 49 -11.75 12.37 -12.01
C ASN A 49 -11.96 11.58 -10.71
N LYS A 50 -12.92 12.03 -9.88
CA LYS A 50 -13.24 11.39 -8.58
C LYS A 50 -13.68 9.93 -8.70
N LYS A 51 -14.39 9.55 -9.78
CA LYS A 51 -14.80 8.16 -10.02
C LYS A 51 -13.59 7.28 -10.29
N THR A 52 -12.68 7.75 -11.14
CA THR A 52 -11.42 7.07 -11.48
C THR A 52 -10.55 6.92 -10.24
N ALA A 53 -10.38 8.00 -9.45
CA ALA A 53 -9.64 7.95 -8.19
C ALA A 53 -10.21 6.90 -7.24
N LYS A 54 -11.52 6.93 -6.97
CA LYS A 54 -12.19 5.96 -6.08
C LYS A 54 -12.03 4.52 -6.57
N LYS A 55 -12.11 4.30 -7.89
CA LYS A 55 -11.91 2.98 -8.49
C LYS A 55 -10.49 2.48 -8.30
N PHE A 56 -9.49 3.33 -8.52
CA PHE A 56 -8.09 3.02 -8.30
C PHE A 56 -7.81 2.66 -6.84
N LEU A 57 -8.18 3.54 -5.90
CA LEU A 57 -7.94 3.35 -4.47
C LEU A 57 -8.55 2.04 -3.92
N LYS A 58 -9.68 1.59 -4.49
CA LYS A 58 -10.31 0.31 -4.13
C LYS A 58 -9.75 -0.89 -4.88
N GLY A 59 -9.20 -0.66 -6.07
CA GLY A 59 -8.83 -1.73 -6.99
C GLY A 59 -7.41 -2.23 -6.85
N VAL A 60 -6.47 -1.38 -6.39
CA VAL A 60 -5.10 -1.79 -6.15
C VAL A 60 -4.99 -2.59 -4.85
N LYS A 61 -4.13 -3.62 -4.84
CA LYS A 61 -3.88 -4.49 -3.68
C LYS A 61 -2.84 -3.93 -2.72
N SER A 62 -2.21 -2.82 -3.08
CA SER A 62 -1.15 -2.18 -2.31
C SER A 62 -1.61 -1.82 -0.91
N SER A 63 -0.70 -1.93 0.05
CA SER A 63 -0.98 -1.60 1.45
C SER A 63 -1.32 -0.13 1.63
N ILE A 64 -0.74 0.72 0.78
CA ILE A 64 -0.98 2.16 0.74
C ILE A 64 -1.39 2.55 -0.68
N ALA A 65 -2.57 3.13 -0.82
CA ALA A 65 -3.08 3.66 -2.09
C ALA A 65 -3.33 5.16 -1.97
N ILE A 66 -2.72 5.95 -2.85
CA ILE A 66 -2.66 7.40 -2.75
C ILE A 66 -3.36 8.05 -3.95
N HIS A 67 -4.01 9.16 -3.72
CA HIS A 67 -4.62 10.00 -4.76
C HIS A 67 -4.04 11.41 -4.71
N ASN A 68 -3.48 11.86 -5.84
CA ASN A 68 -2.92 13.20 -6.04
C ASN A 68 -1.81 13.60 -5.06
N ALA A 69 -1.03 12.64 -4.58
CA ALA A 69 0.16 12.88 -3.80
C ALA A 69 1.28 11.92 -4.17
N SER A 70 2.50 12.25 -3.78
CA SER A 70 3.68 11.41 -3.97
C SER A 70 3.59 10.13 -3.14
N THR A 71 4.15 9.03 -3.66
CA THR A 71 4.34 7.80 -2.89
C THR A 71 5.26 7.98 -1.67
N GLN A 72 6.02 9.07 -1.61
CA GLN A 72 6.83 9.45 -0.44
C GLN A 72 6.00 9.78 0.81
N PHE A 73 4.69 10.04 0.68
CA PHE A 73 3.77 10.13 1.81
C PHE A 73 3.52 8.78 2.52
N ALA A 74 4.00 7.68 1.96
CA ALA A 74 3.96 6.37 2.60
C ALA A 74 5.02 6.29 3.70
N ASP A 75 4.74 6.88 4.85
CA ASP A 75 5.64 7.00 5.99
C ASP A 75 4.82 7.01 7.30
N GLY A 76 5.29 6.26 8.31
CA GLY A 76 4.62 6.17 9.60
C GLY A 76 4.55 7.50 10.35
N GLY A 77 5.52 8.40 10.14
CA GLY A 77 5.52 9.76 10.69
C GLY A 77 4.40 10.60 10.06
N GLU A 78 4.26 10.55 8.74
CA GLU A 78 3.18 11.23 8.00
C GLU A 78 1.78 10.73 8.39
N PHE A 79 1.65 9.46 8.73
CA PHE A 79 0.40 8.87 9.25
C PHE A 79 0.16 9.10 10.74
N GLY A 80 1.07 9.80 11.44
CA GLY A 80 0.91 10.13 12.85
C GLY A 80 1.24 8.98 13.81
N PHE A 81 1.97 7.96 13.37
CA PHE A 81 2.38 6.83 14.21
C PHE A 81 3.66 7.10 15.02
N GLY A 82 4.23 8.30 14.88
CA GLY A 82 5.45 8.75 15.56
C GLY A 82 6.72 8.21 14.92
N GLY A 83 6.85 6.93 14.77
CA GLY A 83 7.97 6.27 14.11
C GLY A 83 7.50 5.12 13.23
N GLU A 84 8.40 4.62 12.37
CA GLU A 84 8.15 3.48 11.50
C GLU A 84 9.30 2.49 11.63
N VAL A 85 8.97 1.23 11.90
CA VAL A 85 9.92 0.11 11.85
C VAL A 85 10.03 -0.42 10.43
N GLY A 86 8.94 -0.32 9.67
CA GLY A 86 8.86 -0.71 8.28
C GLY A 86 7.44 -0.61 7.75
N ILE A 87 7.23 -1.06 6.51
CA ILE A 87 5.91 -1.11 5.87
C ILE A 87 5.59 -2.56 5.48
N SER A 88 4.49 -3.08 6.02
CA SER A 88 4.03 -4.43 5.71
C SER A 88 3.14 -4.45 4.47
N THR A 89 3.45 -5.35 3.54
CA THR A 89 2.65 -5.61 2.34
C THR A 89 1.62 -6.73 2.52
N ASN A 90 1.49 -7.26 3.75
CA ASN A 90 0.53 -8.30 4.07
C ASN A 90 -0.92 -7.84 3.86
N THR A 91 -1.81 -8.79 3.57
CA THR A 91 -3.25 -8.54 3.53
C THR A 91 -3.87 -8.53 4.93
N LEU A 92 -3.31 -9.29 5.86
CA LEU A 92 -3.71 -9.32 7.27
C LEU A 92 -2.81 -8.40 8.10
N PRO A 93 -3.28 -7.88 9.25
CA PRO A 93 -2.47 -7.05 10.14
C PRO A 93 -1.19 -7.76 10.63
N PRO A 94 -0.10 -7.00 10.82
CA PRO A 94 0.02 -5.59 10.49
C PRO A 94 0.06 -5.35 8.98
N ARG A 95 -0.54 -4.26 8.51
CA ARG A 95 -0.57 -3.87 7.10
C ARG A 95 -0.32 -2.37 6.96
N GLY A 96 0.47 -1.99 5.95
CA GLY A 96 0.93 -0.61 5.80
C GLY A 96 2.04 -0.27 6.79
N PRO A 97 2.19 1.00 7.20
CA PRO A 97 3.21 1.41 8.14
C PRO A 97 3.09 0.69 9.49
N VAL A 98 4.21 0.15 9.97
CA VAL A 98 4.33 -0.59 11.23
C VAL A 98 5.07 0.28 12.23
N GLY A 99 4.35 0.84 13.17
CA GLY A 99 4.88 1.60 14.30
C GLY A 99 4.72 0.84 15.61
N LEU A 100 4.88 1.55 16.74
CA LEU A 100 4.84 0.94 18.07
C LEU A 100 3.55 0.15 18.35
N ASN A 101 2.40 0.72 17.98
CA ASN A 101 1.09 0.12 18.25
C ASN A 101 0.84 -1.18 17.47
N GLN A 102 1.53 -1.38 16.35
CA GLN A 102 1.44 -2.61 15.55
C GLN A 102 2.37 -3.71 16.05
N LEU A 103 3.34 -3.37 16.92
CA LEU A 103 4.33 -4.31 17.49
C LEU A 103 3.93 -4.87 18.84
N VAL A 104 2.79 -4.43 19.40
CA VAL A 104 2.28 -4.90 20.68
C VAL A 104 1.05 -5.78 20.49
N SER A 105 0.78 -6.62 21.47
CA SER A 105 -0.46 -7.37 21.56
C SER A 105 -1.17 -7.07 22.88
N TYR A 106 -2.38 -7.54 23.00
CA TYR A 106 -3.20 -7.34 24.20
C TYR A 106 -3.74 -8.65 24.72
N LYS A 107 -4.07 -8.68 26.01
CA LYS A 107 -4.87 -9.76 26.60
C LYS A 107 -6.05 -9.19 27.37
N TYR A 108 -7.15 -9.90 27.33
CA TYR A 108 -8.32 -9.56 28.15
C TYR A 108 -8.13 -10.12 29.56
N GLN A 109 -8.43 -9.29 30.57
CA GLN A 109 -8.51 -9.70 31.96
C GLN A 109 -9.95 -9.50 32.42
N VAL A 110 -10.59 -10.58 32.87
CA VAL A 110 -11.95 -10.53 33.40
C VAL A 110 -11.88 -10.82 34.89
N ILE A 111 -12.27 -9.85 35.71
CA ILE A 111 -12.30 -9.96 37.16
C ILE A 111 -13.76 -9.87 37.60
N SER A 112 -14.22 -10.84 38.36
CA SER A 112 -15.58 -10.84 38.89
C SER A 112 -15.63 -11.47 40.29
N ASN A 113 -16.71 -11.19 41.02
CA ASN A 113 -16.99 -11.79 42.33
C ASN A 113 -17.94 -13.00 42.19
N GLY A 114 -17.62 -13.94 41.28
CA GLY A 114 -18.39 -15.15 41.06
C GLY A 114 -19.64 -15.02 40.20
N LYS A 115 -19.69 -14.02 39.30
CA LYS A 115 -20.78 -13.93 38.31
C LYS A 115 -20.76 -15.10 37.36
N ILE A 116 -21.90 -15.73 37.15
CA ILE A 116 -22.11 -16.78 36.15
C ILE A 116 -22.67 -16.17 34.86
N ARG A 117 -22.31 -16.76 33.71
CA ARG A 117 -22.93 -16.44 32.45
C ARG A 117 -24.34 -17.05 32.41
N ARG A 118 -25.36 -16.23 32.16
CA ARG A 118 -26.74 -16.67 31.86
C ARG A 118 -26.93 -16.89 30.38
#